data_7cc65c7f36903016f620ae748433068f
#
_entry.id   7cc65c7f36903016f620ae748433068f
#
_cell.length_a   1.000
_cell.length_b   1.000
_cell.length_c   1.000
_cell.angle_alpha   90.00
_cell.angle_beta   90.00
_cell.angle_gamma   90.00
#
_symmetry.space_group_name_H-M   'P 1'
#
loop_
_entity.id
_entity.type
_entity.pdbx_description
1 polymer ?
#
loop_
_entity_poly.entity_id
_entity_poly.type
_entity_poly.pdbx_seq_one_letter_code
_entity_poly.pdbx_strand_id
1 'polypeptide(L)'
;MDNQFLRTQMLLGDEAMDALRHSHVAVFGLGGVGSYAVEALVRSGVGQLTLIDDDTVAPTNLNRQLEALHSTVGRNKTDALAARCRDINPDVRLHLICARYDAAHREEFFTAHYD
;
A
#
# COMPACT_ATOMS: atom_id res chain seq x y z
N MET A 1 12.39 12.07 -19.78
CA MET A 1 11.97 10.69 -20.05
C MET A 1 10.54 10.49 -19.59
N ASP A 2 9.72 9.97 -20.46
CA ASP A 2 8.34 9.69 -20.08
C ASP A 2 8.27 8.48 -19.18
N ASN A 3 7.64 8.67 -18.03
CA ASN A 3 7.33 7.60 -17.10
C ASN A 3 5.99 7.89 -16.45
N GLN A 4 5.49 6.93 -15.69
CA GLN A 4 4.16 7.03 -15.08
C GLN A 4 4.03 8.19 -14.08
N PHE A 5 5.13 8.73 -13.57
CA PHE A 5 5.13 9.81 -12.58
C PHE A 5 5.40 11.18 -13.19
N LEU A 6 5.49 11.29 -14.51
CA LEU A 6 5.89 12.53 -15.16
C LEU A 6 4.98 13.71 -14.78
N ARG A 7 3.67 13.50 -14.78
CA ARG A 7 2.71 14.57 -14.45
C ARG A 7 2.82 15.03 -13.00
N THR A 8 3.02 14.10 -12.10
CA THR A 8 3.25 14.41 -10.68
C THR A 8 4.57 15.19 -10.51
N GLN A 9 5.61 14.76 -11.24
CA GLN A 9 6.90 15.44 -11.24
C GLN A 9 6.81 16.87 -11.73
N MET A 10 5.98 17.12 -12.75
CA MET A 10 5.78 18.48 -13.27
C MET A 10 5.19 19.42 -12.22
N LEU A 11 4.38 18.89 -11.30
CA LEU A 11 3.78 19.67 -10.22
C LEU A 11 4.69 19.82 -9.01
N LEU A 12 5.38 18.75 -8.62
CA LEU A 12 6.12 18.68 -7.37
C LEU A 12 7.62 18.97 -7.52
N GLY A 13 8.19 18.70 -8.70
CA GLY A 13 9.62 18.84 -8.96
C GLY A 13 10.42 17.60 -8.60
N ASP A 14 11.68 17.59 -9.06
CA ASP A 14 12.56 16.42 -8.94
C ASP A 14 12.91 16.07 -7.51
N GLU A 15 13.14 17.07 -6.67
CA GLU A 15 13.50 16.88 -5.26
C GLU A 15 12.38 16.19 -4.49
N ALA A 16 11.13 16.62 -4.69
CA ALA A 16 9.99 16.02 -4.03
C ALA A 16 9.75 14.60 -4.52
N MET A 17 9.91 14.34 -5.82
CA MET A 17 9.77 12.99 -6.36
C MET A 17 10.84 12.06 -5.82
N ASP A 18 12.07 12.55 -5.64
CA ASP A 18 13.13 11.76 -5.03
C ASP A 18 12.82 11.44 -3.57
N ALA A 19 12.31 12.40 -2.82
CA ALA A 19 11.89 12.19 -1.44
C ALA A 19 10.79 11.12 -1.34
N LEU A 20 9.79 11.15 -2.22
CA LEU A 20 8.74 10.14 -2.27
C LEU A 20 9.30 8.75 -2.56
N ARG A 21 10.19 8.64 -3.54
CA ARG A 21 10.80 7.36 -3.91
C ARG A 21 11.56 6.73 -2.75
N HIS A 22 12.13 7.54 -1.87
CA HIS A 22 12.88 7.07 -0.70
C HIS A 22 12.04 7.00 0.59
N SER A 23 10.76 7.32 0.51
CA SER A 23 9.85 7.25 1.67
C SER A 23 9.35 5.84 1.91
N HIS A 24 9.13 5.51 3.17
CA HIS A 24 8.54 4.25 3.62
C HIS A 24 7.33 4.54 4.49
N VAL A 25 6.16 4.11 4.04
CA VAL A 25 4.88 4.35 4.74
C VAL A 25 4.26 3.01 5.16
N ALA A 26 3.86 2.93 6.41
CA ALA A 26 3.10 1.79 6.92
C ALA A 26 1.61 2.15 6.95
N VAL A 27 0.77 1.24 6.45
CA VAL A 27 -0.69 1.41 6.48
C VAL A 27 -1.29 0.28 7.31
N PHE A 28 -1.90 0.66 8.41
CA PHE A 28 -2.56 -0.26 9.34
C PHE A 28 -4.05 -0.34 9.00
N GLY A 29 -4.48 -1.50 8.55
CA GLY A 29 -5.85 -1.73 8.13
C GLY A 29 -6.08 -1.41 6.66
N LEU A 30 -6.51 -2.41 5.91
CA LEU A 30 -6.72 -2.33 4.46
C LEU A 30 -8.20 -2.42 4.10
N GLY A 31 -9.02 -1.64 4.85
CA GLY A 31 -10.44 -1.53 4.60
C GLY A 31 -10.78 -0.47 3.57
N GLY A 32 -11.96 0.15 3.73
CA GLY A 32 -12.43 1.16 2.79
C GLY A 32 -11.54 2.39 2.68
N VAL A 33 -10.99 2.87 3.80
CA VAL A 33 -10.08 4.02 3.81
C VAL A 33 -8.66 3.59 3.50
N GLY A 34 -8.16 2.54 4.16
CA GLY A 34 -6.77 2.09 4.03
C GLY A 34 -6.41 1.64 2.63
N SER A 35 -7.31 0.93 1.94
CA SER A 35 -7.04 0.48 0.56
C SER A 35 -6.88 1.65 -0.40
N TYR A 36 -7.71 2.69 -0.27
CA TYR A 36 -7.58 3.91 -1.08
C TYR A 36 -6.31 4.70 -0.73
N ALA A 37 -5.96 4.76 0.55
CA ALA A 37 -4.72 5.41 0.98
C ALA A 37 -3.50 4.73 0.35
N VAL A 38 -3.45 3.41 0.36
CA VAL A 38 -2.37 2.64 -0.28
C VAL A 38 -2.28 2.95 -1.76
N GLU A 39 -3.41 2.95 -2.46
CA GLU A 39 -3.41 3.25 -3.90
C GLU A 39 -2.92 4.67 -4.17
N ALA A 40 -3.38 5.65 -3.40
CA ALA A 40 -2.92 7.04 -3.54
C ALA A 40 -1.41 7.15 -3.35
N LEU A 41 -0.86 6.47 -2.35
CA LEU A 41 0.57 6.50 -2.06
C LEU A 41 1.40 5.86 -3.17
N VAL A 42 1.00 4.69 -3.65
CA VAL A 42 1.75 4.00 -4.71
C VAL A 42 1.68 4.76 -6.03
N ARG A 43 0.53 5.35 -6.35
CA ARG A 43 0.38 6.16 -7.57
C ARG A 43 1.12 7.47 -7.49
N SER A 44 1.36 7.99 -6.29
CA SER A 44 2.13 9.23 -6.08
C SER A 44 3.64 9.03 -6.15
N GLY A 45 4.11 7.79 -6.12
CA GLY A 45 5.54 7.51 -6.24
C GLY A 45 6.24 7.14 -4.94
N VAL A 46 5.50 6.85 -3.87
CA VAL A 46 6.09 6.31 -2.64
C VAL A 46 6.78 4.99 -2.96
N GLY A 47 8.06 4.89 -2.63
CA GLY A 47 8.90 3.77 -3.06
C GLY A 47 8.79 2.52 -2.21
N GLN A 48 8.30 2.64 -0.98
CA GLN A 48 8.22 1.50 -0.06
C GLN A 48 7.00 1.61 0.83
N LEU A 49 6.25 0.52 0.92
CA LEU A 49 5.04 0.43 1.74
C LEU A 49 5.08 -0.84 2.59
N THR A 50 4.60 -0.72 3.82
CA THR A 50 4.30 -1.87 4.67
C THR A 50 2.79 -1.94 4.85
N LEU A 51 2.20 -3.06 4.43
CA LEU A 51 0.76 -3.28 4.45
C LEU A 51 0.42 -4.24 5.58
N ILE A 52 -0.44 -3.82 6.49
CA ILE A 52 -0.75 -4.55 7.72
C ILE A 52 -2.25 -4.79 7.83
N ASP A 53 -2.66 -6.04 7.78
CA ASP A 53 -4.06 -6.45 7.98
C ASP A 53 -4.09 -7.95 8.24
N ASP A 54 -5.03 -8.42 9.05
CA ASP A 54 -5.19 -9.84 9.36
C ASP A 54 -6.36 -10.49 8.64
N ASP A 55 -7.17 -9.72 7.91
CA ASP A 55 -8.38 -10.21 7.27
C ASP A 55 -8.13 -10.80 5.88
N THR A 56 -9.09 -11.63 5.47
CA THR A 56 -9.24 -12.04 4.08
C THR A 56 -10.32 -11.18 3.41
N VAL A 57 -10.28 -11.11 2.08
CA VAL A 57 -11.28 -10.41 1.29
C VAL A 57 -12.62 -11.13 1.40
N ALA A 58 -13.67 -10.40 1.77
CA ALA A 58 -15.04 -10.92 1.88
C ALA A 58 -15.93 -10.33 0.79
N PRO A 59 -17.01 -11.02 0.38
CA PRO A 59 -17.93 -10.49 -0.62
C PRO A 59 -18.52 -9.12 -0.26
N THR A 60 -18.75 -8.88 1.03
CA THR A 60 -19.28 -7.61 1.51
C THR A 60 -18.31 -6.44 1.37
N ASN A 61 -17.04 -6.72 1.08
CA ASN A 61 -16.02 -5.68 0.85
C ASN A 61 -16.08 -5.11 -0.58
N LEU A 62 -16.73 -5.81 -1.52
CA LEU A 62 -16.71 -5.43 -2.93
C LEU A 62 -17.27 -4.04 -3.20
N ASN A 63 -18.15 -3.56 -2.36
CA ASN A 63 -18.79 -2.27 -2.57
C ASN A 63 -17.87 -1.06 -2.31
N ARG A 64 -16.71 -1.25 -1.63
CA ARG A 64 -15.92 -0.10 -1.19
C ARG A 64 -14.41 -0.33 -1.06
N GLN A 65 -13.91 -1.56 -1.14
CA GLN A 65 -12.47 -1.84 -0.96
C GLN A 65 -11.81 -2.17 -2.28
N LEU A 66 -10.70 -1.50 -2.58
CA LEU A 66 -10.04 -1.62 -3.88
C LEU A 66 -9.49 -3.01 -4.17
N GLU A 67 -9.03 -3.74 -3.15
CA GLU A 67 -8.53 -5.11 -3.31
C GLU A 67 -9.66 -6.14 -3.47
N ALA A 68 -10.91 -5.73 -3.19
CA ALA A 68 -12.04 -6.65 -3.18
C ALA A 68 -12.64 -6.77 -4.58
N LEU A 69 -12.40 -7.92 -5.20
CA LEU A 69 -12.90 -8.31 -6.51
C LEU A 69 -13.41 -9.74 -6.40
N HIS A 70 -14.25 -10.18 -7.33
CA HIS A 70 -14.66 -11.59 -7.34
C HIS A 70 -13.47 -12.53 -7.38
N SER A 71 -12.41 -12.16 -8.09
CA SER A 71 -11.19 -12.96 -8.21
C SER A 71 -10.34 -12.98 -6.94
N THR A 72 -10.53 -12.04 -6.01
CA THR A 72 -9.71 -11.94 -4.80
C THR A 72 -10.43 -12.39 -3.53
N VAL A 73 -11.73 -12.62 -3.57
CA VAL A 73 -12.49 -13.11 -2.41
C VAL A 73 -11.83 -14.36 -1.83
N GLY A 74 -11.61 -14.37 -0.52
CA GLY A 74 -10.94 -15.47 0.19
C GLY A 74 -9.43 -15.33 0.30
N ARG A 75 -8.81 -14.43 -0.46
CA ARG A 75 -7.37 -14.16 -0.36
C ARG A 75 -7.09 -13.19 0.78
N ASN A 76 -5.89 -13.24 1.33
CA ASN A 76 -5.47 -12.23 2.31
C ASN A 76 -5.53 -10.84 1.69
N LYS A 77 -6.04 -9.86 2.41
CA LYS A 77 -6.11 -8.48 1.92
C LYS A 77 -4.72 -7.93 1.60
N THR A 78 -3.71 -8.27 2.39
CA THR A 78 -2.33 -7.86 2.13
C THR A 78 -1.84 -8.37 0.78
N ASP A 79 -2.10 -9.65 0.46
CA ASP A 79 -1.67 -10.25 -0.81
C ASP A 79 -2.42 -9.66 -1.99
N ALA A 80 -3.74 -9.51 -1.87
CA ALA A 80 -4.57 -8.96 -2.94
C ALA A 80 -4.18 -7.52 -3.27
N LEU A 81 -3.97 -6.69 -2.25
CA LEU A 81 -3.58 -5.30 -2.46
C LEU A 81 -2.14 -5.17 -2.96
N ALA A 82 -1.24 -6.03 -2.49
CA ALA A 82 0.14 -6.07 -2.98
C ALA A 82 0.21 -6.34 -4.48
N ALA A 83 -0.58 -7.30 -4.97
CA ALA A 83 -0.64 -7.59 -6.40
C ALA A 83 -1.06 -6.37 -7.21
N ARG A 84 -2.06 -5.63 -6.70
CA ARG A 84 -2.50 -4.39 -7.33
C ARG A 84 -1.41 -3.32 -7.31
N CYS A 85 -0.72 -3.15 -6.19
CA CYS A 85 0.38 -2.18 -6.07
C CYS A 85 1.51 -2.47 -7.07
N ARG A 86 1.89 -3.73 -7.22
CA ARG A 86 2.95 -4.13 -8.15
C ARG A 86 2.56 -3.92 -9.60
N ASP A 87 1.27 -4.02 -9.90
CA ASP A 87 0.76 -3.74 -11.25
C ASP A 87 0.71 -2.23 -11.53
N ILE A 88 0.54 -1.40 -10.50
CA ILE A 88 0.61 0.06 -10.62
C ILE A 88 2.06 0.52 -10.75
N ASN A 89 2.95 0.02 -9.89
CA ASN A 89 4.38 0.39 -9.88
C ASN A 89 5.22 -0.86 -9.62
N PRO A 90 5.81 -1.46 -10.67
CA PRO A 90 6.63 -2.67 -10.51
C PRO A 90 7.85 -2.50 -9.61
N ASP A 91 8.32 -1.26 -9.43
CA ASP A 91 9.51 -0.96 -8.62
C ASP A 91 9.20 -0.73 -7.15
N VAL A 92 7.92 -0.70 -6.76
CA VAL A 92 7.56 -0.50 -5.36
C VAL A 92 8.04 -1.66 -4.49
N ARG A 93 8.62 -1.34 -3.35
CA ARG A 93 9.03 -2.34 -2.36
C ARG A 93 7.93 -2.51 -1.33
N LEU A 94 7.45 -3.73 -1.18
CA LEU A 94 6.32 -4.04 -0.32
C LEU A 94 6.74 -5.02 0.78
N HIS A 95 6.30 -4.73 2.00
CA HIS A 95 6.40 -5.61 3.15
C HIS A 95 4.99 -5.91 3.63
N LEU A 96 4.64 -7.18 3.69
CA LEU A 96 3.29 -7.62 4.03
C LEU A 96 3.30 -8.25 5.42
N ILE A 97 2.47 -7.70 6.31
CA ILE A 97 2.29 -8.25 7.65
C ILE A 97 0.83 -8.68 7.80
N CYS A 98 0.60 -9.99 7.62
CA CYS A 98 -0.73 -10.57 7.78
C CYS A 98 -0.97 -10.88 9.25
N ALA A 99 -1.16 -9.83 10.05
CA ALA A 99 -1.35 -9.92 11.48
C ALA A 99 -2.18 -8.75 11.98
N ARG A 100 -2.83 -8.95 13.12
CA ARG A 100 -3.58 -7.89 13.78
C ARG A 100 -2.63 -7.07 14.65
N TYR A 101 -2.67 -5.75 14.50
CA TYR A 101 -1.95 -4.84 15.36
C TYR A 101 -2.58 -4.81 16.76
N ASP A 102 -1.77 -5.02 17.81
CA ASP A 102 -2.19 -4.84 19.19
C ASP A 102 -1.03 -4.28 20.01
N ALA A 103 -1.34 -3.81 21.23
CA ALA A 103 -0.34 -3.19 22.10
C ALA A 103 0.72 -4.19 22.57
N ALA A 104 0.38 -5.46 22.69
CA ALA A 104 1.31 -6.50 23.20
C ALA A 104 2.38 -6.83 22.17
N HIS A 105 2.08 -6.66 20.86
CA HIS A 105 2.97 -7.04 19.76
C HIS A 105 3.44 -5.83 18.94
N ARG A 106 3.21 -4.62 19.43
CA ARG A 106 3.48 -3.41 18.64
C ARG A 106 4.94 -3.28 18.19
N GLU A 107 5.88 -3.77 18.95
CA GLU A 107 7.31 -3.68 18.61
C GLU A 107 7.63 -4.45 17.33
N GLU A 108 6.89 -5.53 17.06
CA GLU A 108 7.06 -6.33 15.84
C GLU A 108 6.73 -5.55 14.56
N PHE A 109 5.85 -4.53 14.71
CA PHE A 109 5.41 -3.70 13.57
C PHE A 109 6.35 -2.51 13.32
N PHE A 110 7.21 -2.19 14.28
CA PHE A 110 8.09 -1.02 14.22
C PHE A 110 9.57 -1.41 14.18
N THR A 111 9.89 -2.52 13.54
CA THR A 111 11.29 -2.95 13.35
C THR A 111 11.97 -2.13 12.25
N ALA A 112 11.20 -1.47 11.38
CA ALA A 112 11.69 -0.59 10.34
C ALA A 112 11.34 0.86 10.66
N HIS A 113 12.07 1.79 10.05
CA HIS A 113 11.72 3.21 10.12
C HIS A 113 10.63 3.53 9.10
N TYR A 114 9.58 4.22 9.55
CA TYR A 114 8.50 4.72 8.69
C TYR A 114 8.52 6.24 8.69
N ASP A 115 8.27 6.81 7.55
CA ASP A 115 8.11 8.25 7.38
C ASP A 115 6.70 8.71 7.68
#